data_f65646d0cf79f54be5e28cee82630d34
#
_entry.id   f65646d0cf79f54be5e28cee82630d34
#
_cell.length_a   1.000
_cell.length_b   1.000
_cell.length_c   1.000
_cell.angle_alpha   90.00
_cell.angle_beta   90.00
_cell.angle_gamma   90.00
#
_symmetry.space_group_name_H-M   'P 1'
#
loop_
_entity.id
_entity.type
_entity.pdbx_description
1 polymer ?
#
loop_
_entity_poly.entity_id
_entity_poly.type
_entity_poly.pdbx_seq_one_letter_code
_entity_poly.pdbx_strand_id
1 'polypeptide(L)'
;MNARRIEPLLRAACLGGAALALSSCATLNREGVAAPLDGGSVAVRQGAPLVINLSADPTSGFGWVMTGKPGEAVWLIGGPDYTPEPIPAGMLGVGGTTTYRFRASAPGTQTLEFAYLRTWEQGATPVRTVRYDVTVTSAGWYSWF
;
A
#
# COMPACT_ATOMS: atom_id res chain seq x y z
N MET A 1 32.75 61.73 38.78
CA MET A 1 32.19 62.11 37.47
C MET A 1 32.11 60.94 36.57
N ASN A 2 30.95 60.44 36.38
CA ASN A 2 30.32 59.72 35.35
C ASN A 2 31.14 58.78 34.47
N ALA A 3 31.15 57.51 34.81
CA ALA A 3 31.43 56.39 33.88
C ALA A 3 30.15 55.59 33.63
N ARG A 4 29.62 55.72 32.45
CA ARG A 4 28.48 54.86 31.97
C ARG A 4 29.02 53.52 31.49
N ARG A 5 28.61 52.48 32.16
CA ARG A 5 28.82 51.14 31.71
C ARG A 5 27.77 50.83 30.64
N ILE A 6 28.24 50.33 29.51
CA ILE A 6 27.41 49.77 28.45
C ILE A 6 27.68 48.28 28.49
N GLU A 7 26.66 47.52 28.83
CA GLU A 7 26.69 46.07 28.73
C GLU A 7 26.41 45.61 27.31
N PRO A 8 27.15 44.66 26.78
CA PRO A 8 26.74 43.99 25.56
C PRO A 8 25.90 42.75 25.89
N LEU A 9 24.68 42.74 25.36
CA LEU A 9 23.76 41.63 25.38
C LEU A 9 24.32 40.44 24.59
N LEU A 10 24.58 39.35 25.28
CA LEU A 10 24.95 38.07 24.72
C LEU A 10 23.68 37.44 24.11
N ARG A 11 23.56 37.47 22.80
CA ARG A 11 22.54 36.72 22.07
C ARG A 11 23.00 35.29 21.90
N ALA A 12 22.45 34.38 22.68
CA ALA A 12 22.53 32.95 22.44
C ALA A 12 21.59 32.58 21.27
N ALA A 13 22.15 32.26 20.14
CA ALA A 13 21.42 31.68 19.00
C ALA A 13 21.25 30.18 19.24
N CYS A 14 20.09 29.77 19.69
CA CYS A 14 19.69 28.38 19.67
C CYS A 14 19.31 28.00 18.24
N LEU A 15 20.20 27.31 17.53
CA LEU A 15 19.90 26.60 16.31
C LEU A 15 19.14 25.32 16.66
N GLY A 16 17.81 25.42 16.72
CA GLY A 16 16.93 24.30 16.80
C GLY A 16 16.80 23.63 15.41
N GLY A 17 17.47 22.50 15.22
CA GLY A 17 17.26 21.65 14.08
C GLY A 17 15.84 21.07 14.11
N ALA A 18 14.97 21.56 13.25
CA ALA A 18 13.66 20.95 13.01
C ALA A 18 13.85 19.66 12.21
N ALA A 19 13.88 18.53 12.90
CA ALA A 19 13.70 17.23 12.26
C ALA A 19 12.25 17.14 11.75
N LEU A 20 12.08 17.31 10.45
CA LEU A 20 10.82 17.03 9.76
C LEU A 20 10.61 15.51 9.78
N ALA A 21 9.95 15.03 10.80
CA ALA A 21 9.35 13.71 10.78
C ALA A 21 8.21 13.75 9.74
N LEU A 22 8.46 13.17 8.56
CA LEU A 22 7.43 12.87 7.57
C LEU A 22 6.56 11.76 8.16
N SER A 23 5.61 12.13 8.99
CA SER A 23 4.52 11.25 9.37
C SER A 23 3.67 11.03 8.12
N SER A 24 3.86 9.90 7.46
CA SER A 24 2.89 9.37 6.50
C SER A 24 1.58 9.14 7.25
N CYS A 25 0.72 10.14 7.27
CA CYS A 25 -0.67 9.96 7.65
C CYS A 25 -1.31 9.06 6.60
N ALA A 26 -1.38 7.76 6.88
CA ALA A 26 -2.28 6.89 6.17
C ALA A 26 -3.70 7.39 6.43
N THR A 27 -4.29 8.04 5.45
CA THR A 27 -5.70 8.44 5.47
C THR A 27 -6.53 7.19 5.58
N LEU A 28 -7.18 7.01 6.73
CA LEU A 28 -8.15 5.95 6.98
C LEU A 28 -9.42 6.25 6.20
N ASN A 29 -9.39 6.02 4.90
CA ASN A 29 -10.59 6.05 4.09
C ASN A 29 -11.41 4.78 4.37
N ARG A 30 -12.73 4.93 4.41
CA ARG A 30 -13.70 3.81 4.47
C ARG A 30 -13.55 2.83 3.29
N GLU A 31 -12.79 3.19 2.28
CA GLU A 31 -12.52 2.41 1.07
C GLU A 31 -11.46 1.32 1.23
N GLY A 32 -10.79 1.27 2.38
CA GLY A 32 -9.75 0.27 2.66
C GLY A 32 -8.33 0.81 2.49
N VAL A 33 -7.38 0.03 2.99
CA VAL A 33 -5.95 0.32 2.83
C VAL A 33 -5.53 -0.09 1.43
N ALA A 34 -5.02 0.86 0.65
CA ALA A 34 -4.42 0.56 -0.65
C ALA A 34 -2.96 0.10 -0.45
N ALA A 35 -2.61 -1.03 -1.05
CA ALA A 35 -1.24 -1.51 -1.08
C ALA A 35 -0.37 -0.71 -2.07
N PRO A 36 0.97 -0.66 -1.87
CA PRO A 36 1.89 -0.10 -2.85
C PRO A 36 1.75 -0.78 -4.21
N LEU A 37 2.01 -0.06 -5.31
CA LEU A 37 1.79 -0.57 -6.67
C LEU A 37 2.73 -1.72 -7.07
N ASP A 38 3.95 -1.74 -6.53
CA ASP A 38 5.01 -2.68 -6.94
C ASP A 38 5.39 -3.70 -5.87
N GLY A 39 4.49 -3.95 -4.93
CA GLY A 39 4.75 -4.84 -3.81
C GLY A 39 5.34 -4.13 -2.61
N GLY A 40 5.62 -4.89 -1.56
CA GLY A 40 6.20 -4.38 -0.32
C GLY A 40 5.39 -4.72 0.92
N SER A 41 5.70 -4.03 2.03
CA SER A 41 5.04 -4.26 3.31
C SER A 41 3.81 -3.38 3.47
N VAL A 42 2.73 -3.97 3.95
CA VAL A 42 1.46 -3.29 4.22
C VAL A 42 0.99 -3.62 5.63
N ALA A 43 0.66 -2.61 6.41
CA ALA A 43 0.02 -2.77 7.71
C ALA A 43 -1.47 -2.45 7.61
N VAL A 44 -2.30 -3.35 8.12
CA VAL A 44 -3.75 -3.21 8.10
C VAL A 44 -4.34 -3.62 9.44
N ARG A 45 -5.41 -2.95 9.88
CA ARG A 45 -6.13 -3.34 11.11
C ARG A 45 -7.03 -4.54 10.86
N GLN A 46 -7.15 -5.39 11.86
CA GLN A 46 -8.15 -6.46 11.86
C GLN A 46 -9.56 -5.89 11.58
N GLY A 47 -10.28 -6.53 10.67
CA GLY A 47 -11.60 -6.11 10.20
C GLY A 47 -11.58 -5.09 9.05
N ALA A 48 -10.44 -4.46 8.77
CA ALA A 48 -10.33 -3.49 7.68
C ALA A 48 -10.16 -4.16 6.31
N PRO A 49 -10.67 -3.55 5.25
CA PRO A 49 -10.41 -4.00 3.89
C PRO A 49 -9.01 -3.59 3.42
N LEU A 50 -8.40 -4.46 2.62
CA LEU A 50 -7.15 -4.25 1.92
C LEU A 50 -7.40 -4.35 0.42
N VAL A 51 -6.96 -3.36 -0.34
CA VAL A 51 -7.10 -3.30 -1.80
C VAL A 51 -5.72 -3.36 -2.45
N ILE A 52 -5.55 -4.30 -3.38
CA ILE A 52 -4.34 -4.44 -4.18
C ILE A 52 -4.68 -4.15 -5.63
N ASN A 53 -4.05 -3.13 -6.18
CA ASN A 53 -4.20 -2.69 -7.57
C ASN A 53 -2.92 -3.03 -8.34
N LEU A 54 -3.08 -3.79 -9.42
CA LEU A 54 -1.97 -4.24 -10.26
C LEU A 54 -2.21 -3.76 -11.70
N SER A 55 -1.24 -3.04 -12.26
CA SER A 55 -1.32 -2.60 -13.65
C SER A 55 -1.34 -3.80 -14.58
N ALA A 56 -2.30 -3.84 -15.50
CA ALA A 56 -2.49 -4.94 -16.43
C ALA A 56 -2.73 -4.43 -17.84
N ASP A 57 -2.28 -5.19 -18.82
CA ASP A 57 -2.59 -4.99 -20.24
C ASP A 57 -3.16 -6.30 -20.80
N PRO A 58 -4.49 -6.47 -20.77
CA PRO A 58 -5.12 -7.68 -21.24
C PRO A 58 -5.02 -7.85 -22.76
N THR A 59 -4.71 -6.79 -23.52
CA THR A 59 -4.52 -6.89 -24.97
C THR A 59 -3.30 -7.72 -25.34
N SER A 60 -2.34 -7.85 -24.41
CA SER A 60 -1.15 -8.70 -24.54
C SER A 60 -1.41 -10.18 -24.29
N GLY A 61 -2.62 -10.56 -23.81
CA GLY A 61 -2.96 -11.94 -23.41
C GLY A 61 -2.42 -12.34 -22.04
N PHE A 62 -1.84 -11.39 -21.30
CA PHE A 62 -1.35 -11.61 -19.93
C PHE A 62 -2.38 -11.16 -18.90
N GLY A 63 -2.34 -11.80 -17.74
CA GLY A 63 -3.18 -11.44 -16.61
C GLY A 63 -2.50 -11.72 -15.28
N TRP A 64 -3.01 -11.14 -14.22
CA TRP A 64 -2.55 -11.40 -12.86
C TRP A 64 -3.24 -12.61 -12.28
N VAL A 65 -2.47 -13.49 -11.66
CA VAL A 65 -2.94 -14.66 -10.93
C VAL A 65 -2.31 -14.65 -9.54
N MET A 66 -3.12 -14.87 -8.52
CA MET A 66 -2.61 -15.07 -7.17
C MET A 66 -2.02 -16.48 -7.06
N THR A 67 -0.73 -16.59 -6.76
CA THR A 67 0.01 -17.85 -6.68
C THR A 67 0.10 -18.40 -5.26
N GLY A 68 0.03 -17.51 -4.25
CA GLY A 68 0.00 -17.89 -2.84
C GLY A 68 -1.42 -18.24 -2.37
N LYS A 69 -1.53 -19.16 -1.41
CA LYS A 69 -2.82 -19.39 -0.75
C LYS A 69 -3.07 -18.28 0.28
N PRO A 70 -4.28 -17.69 0.30
CA PRO A 70 -4.67 -16.84 1.40
C PRO A 70 -4.57 -17.65 2.71
N GLY A 71 -3.94 -17.09 3.72
CA GLY A 71 -3.90 -17.69 5.04
C GLY A 71 -5.07 -17.23 5.90
N GLU A 72 -4.93 -17.38 7.21
CA GLU A 72 -5.97 -16.99 8.16
C GLU A 72 -5.99 -15.48 8.43
N ALA A 73 -4.86 -14.79 8.20
CA ALA A 73 -4.76 -13.36 8.49
C ALA A 73 -5.54 -12.49 7.53
N VAL A 74 -5.56 -12.82 6.23
CA VAL A 74 -6.30 -12.09 5.21
C VAL A 74 -7.08 -13.03 4.29
N TRP A 75 -8.34 -12.65 4.01
CA TRP A 75 -9.25 -13.39 3.13
C TRP A 75 -9.53 -12.61 1.86
N LEU A 76 -9.51 -13.30 0.73
CA LEU A 76 -9.97 -12.74 -0.53
C LEU A 76 -11.50 -12.61 -0.50
N ILE A 77 -11.99 -11.37 -0.67
CA ILE A 77 -13.44 -11.07 -0.67
C ILE A 77 -13.96 -10.63 -2.03
N GLY A 78 -13.07 -10.27 -2.95
CA GLY A 78 -13.46 -9.90 -4.30
C GLY A 78 -12.28 -9.72 -5.23
N GLY A 79 -12.53 -9.98 -6.51
CA GLY A 79 -11.56 -9.91 -7.60
C GLY A 79 -11.22 -11.28 -8.18
N PRO A 80 -10.41 -11.29 -9.26
CA PRO A 80 -9.84 -10.12 -9.92
C PRO A 80 -10.87 -9.32 -10.74
N ASP A 81 -10.97 -8.03 -10.45
CA ASP A 81 -11.79 -7.09 -11.23
C ASP A 81 -10.88 -6.24 -12.12
N TYR A 82 -11.08 -6.27 -13.42
CA TYR A 82 -10.32 -5.44 -14.34
C TYR A 82 -11.07 -4.16 -14.66
N THR A 83 -10.37 -3.02 -14.51
CA THR A 83 -10.86 -1.71 -14.90
C THR A 83 -9.93 -1.11 -15.96
N PRO A 84 -10.41 -0.88 -17.19
CA PRO A 84 -9.59 -0.24 -18.21
C PRO A 84 -9.32 1.22 -17.87
N GLU A 85 -8.15 1.71 -18.27
CA GLU A 85 -7.88 3.15 -18.22
C GLU A 85 -8.70 3.90 -19.27
N PRO A 86 -9.09 5.17 -19.03
CA PRO A 86 -9.76 5.98 -20.00
C PRO A 86 -8.91 6.12 -21.28
N ILE A 87 -9.51 5.79 -22.44
CA ILE A 87 -8.82 5.85 -23.72
C ILE A 87 -8.87 7.30 -24.26
N PRO A 88 -7.72 7.99 -24.39
CA PRO A 88 -7.69 9.25 -25.11
C PRO A 88 -8.11 9.05 -26.57
N ALA A 89 -8.81 10.02 -27.16
CA ALA A 89 -9.28 9.94 -28.54
C ALA A 89 -8.11 9.65 -29.51
N GLY A 90 -8.22 8.57 -30.29
CA GLY A 90 -7.22 8.15 -31.28
C GLY A 90 -6.16 7.18 -30.79
N MET A 91 -6.21 6.70 -29.55
CA MET A 91 -5.35 5.62 -29.04
C MET A 91 -6.08 4.29 -29.02
N LEU A 92 -5.36 3.22 -29.38
CA LEU A 92 -5.82 1.83 -29.26
C LEU A 92 -5.01 1.13 -28.20
N GLY A 93 -5.67 0.30 -27.36
CA GLY A 93 -4.97 -0.60 -26.46
C GLY A 93 -4.30 0.07 -25.28
N VAL A 94 -5.05 0.83 -24.49
CA VAL A 94 -4.59 1.31 -23.18
C VAL A 94 -4.72 0.19 -22.17
N GLY A 95 -3.72 0.09 -21.29
CA GLY A 95 -3.78 -0.82 -20.15
C GLY A 95 -4.91 -0.49 -19.18
N GLY A 96 -4.89 -1.11 -18.04
CA GLY A 96 -5.85 -0.89 -16.99
C GLY A 96 -5.31 -1.42 -15.67
N THR A 97 -6.22 -1.60 -14.74
CA THR A 97 -5.89 -2.07 -13.40
C THR A 97 -6.70 -3.31 -13.04
N THR A 98 -6.00 -4.35 -12.57
CA THR A 98 -6.63 -5.50 -11.94
C THR A 98 -6.65 -5.27 -10.44
N THR A 99 -7.84 -5.33 -9.84
CA THR A 99 -8.07 -5.07 -8.42
C THR A 99 -8.46 -6.34 -7.69
N TYR A 100 -7.72 -6.64 -6.63
CA TYR A 100 -8.04 -7.68 -5.66
C TYR A 100 -8.44 -7.04 -4.34
N ARG A 101 -9.50 -7.56 -3.72
CA ARG A 101 -10.00 -7.06 -2.42
C ARG A 101 -9.90 -8.15 -1.38
N PHE A 102 -9.28 -7.81 -0.27
CA PHE A 102 -9.11 -8.68 0.89
C PHE A 102 -9.71 -8.06 2.12
N ARG A 103 -9.97 -8.89 3.11
CA ARG A 103 -10.31 -8.48 4.47
C ARG A 103 -9.28 -9.03 5.44
N ALA A 104 -8.77 -8.16 6.31
CA ALA A 104 -7.94 -8.56 7.42
C ALA A 104 -8.80 -9.25 8.49
N SER A 105 -8.60 -10.55 8.69
CA SER A 105 -9.47 -11.37 9.55
C SER A 105 -8.86 -11.64 10.91
N ALA A 106 -7.57 -11.96 10.97
CA ALA A 106 -6.88 -12.29 12.21
C ALA A 106 -5.53 -11.56 12.30
N PRO A 107 -5.08 -11.17 13.50
CA PRO A 107 -3.75 -10.62 13.70
C PRO A 107 -2.66 -11.60 13.24
N GLY A 108 -1.62 -11.09 12.63
CA GLY A 108 -0.50 -11.88 12.15
C GLY A 108 0.10 -11.30 10.88
N THR A 109 1.09 -11.99 10.34
CA THR A 109 1.73 -11.60 9.07
C THR A 109 1.46 -12.67 8.03
N GLN A 110 1.12 -12.24 6.82
CA GLN A 110 0.87 -13.10 5.69
C GLN A 110 1.46 -12.52 4.42
N THR A 111 2.08 -13.37 3.62
CA THR A 111 2.59 -13.00 2.31
C THR A 111 1.54 -13.31 1.23
N LEU A 112 1.28 -12.33 0.37
CA LEU A 112 0.48 -12.46 -0.84
C LEU A 112 1.40 -12.34 -2.05
N GLU A 113 1.31 -13.29 -2.97
CA GLU A 113 2.11 -13.31 -4.19
C GLU A 113 1.21 -13.34 -5.42
N PHE A 114 1.56 -12.53 -6.40
CA PHE A 114 0.87 -12.42 -7.67
C PHE A 114 1.86 -12.60 -8.80
N ALA A 115 1.48 -13.37 -9.80
CA ALA A 115 2.25 -13.60 -11.01
C ALA A 115 1.51 -13.04 -12.22
N TYR A 116 2.23 -12.31 -13.07
CA TYR A 116 1.74 -11.82 -14.36
C TYR A 116 2.19 -12.78 -15.44
N LEU A 117 1.24 -13.51 -16.00
CA LEU A 117 1.52 -14.60 -16.93
C LEU A 117 0.38 -14.74 -17.98
N ARG A 118 0.60 -15.57 -18.97
CA ARG A 118 -0.45 -15.94 -19.94
C ARG A 118 -1.44 -16.88 -19.27
N THR A 119 -2.62 -16.38 -18.93
CA THR A 119 -3.62 -17.12 -18.13
C THR A 119 -4.22 -18.34 -18.85
N TRP A 120 -4.13 -18.38 -20.17
CA TRP A 120 -4.64 -19.47 -21.02
C TRP A 120 -3.62 -20.59 -21.27
N GLU A 121 -2.34 -20.38 -20.92
CA GLU A 121 -1.26 -21.32 -21.14
C GLU A 121 -0.95 -22.09 -19.84
N GLN A 122 -1.12 -23.40 -19.85
CA GLN A 122 -0.77 -24.23 -18.71
C GLN A 122 0.76 -24.25 -18.50
N GLY A 123 1.20 -23.98 -17.29
CA GLY A 123 2.63 -23.95 -16.97
C GLY A 123 3.37 -22.70 -17.49
N ALA A 124 2.64 -21.64 -17.84
CA ALA A 124 3.23 -20.39 -18.28
C ALA A 124 4.22 -19.84 -17.26
N THR A 125 5.38 -19.41 -17.75
CA THR A 125 6.38 -18.73 -16.91
C THR A 125 5.94 -17.28 -16.65
N PRO A 126 5.90 -16.83 -15.39
CA PRO A 126 5.60 -15.44 -15.08
C PRO A 126 6.64 -14.49 -15.69
N VAL A 127 6.17 -13.43 -16.34
CA VAL A 127 7.03 -12.34 -16.83
C VAL A 127 7.26 -11.28 -15.75
N ARG A 128 6.40 -11.25 -14.73
CA ARG A 128 6.50 -10.37 -13.57
C ARG A 128 5.89 -11.05 -12.36
N THR A 129 6.49 -10.83 -11.20
CA THR A 129 5.97 -11.30 -9.91
C THR A 129 5.97 -10.14 -8.94
N VAL A 130 4.90 -10.01 -8.17
CA VAL A 130 4.76 -8.98 -7.13
C VAL A 130 4.41 -9.67 -5.83
N ARG A 131 5.05 -9.24 -4.75
CA ARG A 131 4.89 -9.79 -3.41
C ARG A 131 4.54 -8.71 -2.41
N TYR A 132 3.56 -9.00 -1.55
CA TYR A 132 3.17 -8.15 -0.44
C TYR A 132 3.28 -8.90 0.87
N ASP A 133 4.00 -8.32 1.84
CA ASP A 133 4.03 -8.81 3.21
C ASP A 133 3.02 -8.01 4.04
N VAL A 134 1.88 -8.61 4.30
CA VAL A 134 0.76 -7.98 4.99
C VAL A 134 0.83 -8.28 6.47
N THR A 135 0.91 -7.24 7.29
CA THR A 135 0.84 -7.34 8.75
C THR A 135 -0.53 -6.87 9.22
N VAL A 136 -1.30 -7.76 9.81
CA VAL A 136 -2.58 -7.45 10.43
C VAL A 136 -2.37 -7.20 11.91
N THR A 137 -2.70 -5.97 12.34
CA THR A 137 -2.67 -5.59 13.75
C THR A 137 -4.04 -5.84 14.38
N SER A 138 -4.06 -6.29 15.64
CA SER A 138 -5.31 -6.46 16.38
C SER A 138 -6.08 -5.14 16.47
N ALA A 139 -7.40 -5.22 16.37
CA ALA A 139 -8.27 -4.12 16.77
C ALA A 139 -8.10 -3.94 18.28
N GLY A 140 -7.44 -2.85 18.69
CA GLY A 140 -7.18 -2.60 20.10
C GLY A 140 -8.50 -2.55 20.87
N TRP A 141 -8.62 -3.40 21.89
CA TRP A 141 -9.65 -3.26 22.89
C TRP A 141 -9.27 -2.05 23.73
N TYR A 142 -10.01 -0.98 23.60
CA TYR A 142 -9.99 0.04 24.64
C TYR A 142 -10.66 -0.59 25.87
N SER A 143 -9.83 -1.11 26.76
CA SER A 143 -10.29 -1.49 28.09
C SER A 143 -10.69 -0.22 28.81
N TRP A 144 -11.97 0.01 28.93
CA TRP A 144 -12.53 0.99 29.83
C TRP A 144 -12.51 0.39 31.24
N PHE A 145 -11.47 0.68 31.98
CA PHE A 145 -11.43 0.50 33.43
C PHE A 145 -11.11 1.85 34.06
#